data_9128823aecd48502e04dd19338946e81
#
_entry.id   9128823aecd48502e04dd19338946e81
#
_cell.length_a   1.000
_cell.length_b   1.000
_cell.length_c   1.000
_cell.angle_alpha   90.00
_cell.angle_beta   90.00
_cell.angle_gamma   90.00
#
_symmetry.space_group_name_H-M   'P 1'
#
loop_
_entity.id
_entity.type
_entity.pdbx_description
1 polymer ?
#
loop_
_entity_poly.entity_id
_entity_poly.type
_entity_poly.pdbx_seq_one_letter_code
_entity_poly.pdbx_strand_id
1 'polypeptide(L)'
;MDEPAQSPAPATRCGFVALIGAPNAGKSTLINALVGTKVSIVTPKVQTTRTLIRGIAIEGAAQLIFVDTPGIFSPRRRLDRAMVGTAWGSTQDADLVALLVDAKKGLTEDEDAILRTLADIRPSKVLVLNKVDLIDKRALLTLTQKLNDRATFAATFMISALSGDGVGDLKTWFAAHVPPGPWLYPEDQISDAPLRQLAAEITREKLYLRLHQELPYQSTVETDVWKELRDGSVRIEQTIYVERESQRKIVLGKAGQAIKAIGAAARADIAEAVEHPVHLFLHVKVREGWGDDPERYREMGLEFPKE
;
A
#
# COMPACT_ATOMS: atom_id res chain seq x y z
N MET A 1 -19.26 49.88 -18.74
CA MET A 1 -18.81 49.15 -17.53
C MET A 1 -18.32 47.80 -18.04
N ASP A 2 -17.02 47.73 -18.25
CA ASP A 2 -16.39 46.45 -18.66
C ASP A 2 -16.36 45.50 -17.46
N GLU A 3 -16.99 44.35 -17.59
CA GLU A 3 -16.81 43.23 -16.64
C GLU A 3 -15.32 42.84 -16.65
N PRO A 4 -14.67 42.66 -15.48
CA PRO A 4 -13.32 42.18 -15.45
C PRO A 4 -13.30 40.74 -15.98
N ALA A 5 -12.54 40.54 -17.06
CA ALA A 5 -12.28 39.21 -17.62
C ALA A 5 -11.81 38.28 -16.48
N GLN A 6 -12.62 37.29 -16.13
CA GLN A 6 -12.23 36.24 -15.18
C GLN A 6 -11.00 35.53 -15.77
N SER A 7 -9.87 35.60 -15.06
CA SER A 7 -8.71 34.78 -15.41
C SER A 7 -9.16 33.35 -15.53
N PRO A 8 -8.79 32.60 -16.58
CA PRO A 8 -9.14 31.23 -16.72
C PRO A 8 -8.65 30.47 -15.47
N ALA A 9 -9.54 29.69 -14.85
CA ALA A 9 -9.17 28.85 -13.72
C ALA A 9 -7.93 28.03 -14.10
N PRO A 10 -6.94 27.87 -13.21
CA PRO A 10 -5.75 27.10 -13.52
C PRO A 10 -6.17 25.72 -14.02
N ALA A 11 -5.61 25.31 -15.17
CA ALA A 11 -5.92 24.01 -15.76
C ALA A 11 -5.60 22.91 -14.74
N THR A 12 -6.63 22.16 -14.34
CA THR A 12 -6.46 21.04 -13.41
C THR A 12 -5.63 19.93 -14.03
N ARG A 13 -4.96 19.16 -13.18
CA ARG A 13 -4.17 17.99 -13.55
C ARG A 13 -4.67 16.79 -12.75
N CYS A 14 -4.58 15.61 -13.34
CA CYS A 14 -4.92 14.37 -12.63
C CYS A 14 -4.14 13.21 -13.23
N GLY A 15 -3.59 12.34 -12.39
CA GLY A 15 -2.89 11.17 -12.91
C GLY A 15 -2.59 10.11 -11.88
N PHE A 16 -2.35 8.91 -12.40
CA PHE A 16 -2.02 7.73 -11.63
C PHE A 16 -0.51 7.59 -11.47
N VAL A 17 -0.06 7.36 -10.23
CA VAL A 17 1.34 7.12 -9.89
C VAL A 17 1.46 5.71 -9.29
N ALA A 18 2.03 4.77 -10.03
CA ALA A 18 2.28 3.42 -9.52
C ALA A 18 3.54 3.40 -8.66
N LEU A 19 3.41 2.98 -7.40
CA LEU A 19 4.53 2.79 -6.48
C LEU A 19 4.98 1.32 -6.55
N ILE A 20 6.13 1.06 -7.15
CA ILE A 20 6.71 -0.29 -7.28
C ILE A 20 8.02 -0.40 -6.50
N GLY A 21 8.47 -1.62 -6.27
CA GLY A 21 9.74 -1.92 -5.60
C GLY A 21 9.69 -3.23 -4.83
N ALA A 22 10.83 -3.67 -4.35
CA ALA A 22 10.96 -4.90 -3.57
C ALA A 22 10.12 -4.85 -2.27
N PRO A 23 9.88 -6.00 -1.64
CA PRO A 23 9.23 -6.04 -0.33
C PRO A 23 9.98 -5.21 0.71
N ASN A 24 9.24 -4.46 1.53
CA ASN A 24 9.76 -3.57 2.58
C ASN A 24 10.60 -2.38 2.07
N ALA A 25 10.52 -2.02 0.81
CA ALA A 25 11.11 -0.76 0.29
C ALA A 25 10.45 0.49 0.90
N GLY A 26 9.24 0.36 1.47
CA GLY A 26 8.53 1.43 2.16
C GLY A 26 7.39 2.06 1.34
N LYS A 27 6.85 1.35 0.36
CA LYS A 27 5.74 1.81 -0.50
C LYS A 27 4.52 2.25 0.32
N SER A 28 4.00 1.38 1.19
CA SER A 28 2.84 1.67 2.04
C SER A 28 3.10 2.80 3.06
N THR A 29 4.34 2.94 3.53
CA THR A 29 4.74 4.08 4.37
C THR A 29 4.72 5.38 3.56
N LEU A 30 5.25 5.33 2.33
CA LEU A 30 5.28 6.50 1.46
C LEU A 30 3.88 6.94 1.04
N ILE A 31 2.97 6.03 0.68
CA ILE A 31 1.61 6.42 0.29
C ILE A 31 0.89 7.07 1.47
N ASN A 32 1.02 6.55 2.69
CA ASN A 32 0.44 7.18 3.88
C ASN A 32 1.02 8.59 4.11
N ALA A 33 2.32 8.79 3.91
CA ALA A 33 2.95 10.10 4.03
C ALA A 33 2.51 11.08 2.92
N LEU A 34 2.34 10.64 1.67
CA LEU A 34 1.89 11.44 0.54
C LEU A 34 0.41 11.87 0.67
N VAL A 35 -0.44 10.98 1.19
CA VAL A 35 -1.86 11.23 1.44
C VAL A 35 -2.06 12.04 2.72
N GLY A 36 -1.18 11.88 3.71
CA GLY A 36 -1.25 12.55 5.01
C GLY A 36 -2.05 11.79 6.07
N THR A 37 -2.54 10.59 5.74
CA THR A 37 -3.28 9.73 6.67
C THR A 37 -3.07 8.25 6.33
N LYS A 38 -3.52 7.35 7.21
CA LYS A 38 -3.37 5.90 7.01
C LYS A 38 -4.40 5.37 6.02
N VAL A 39 -3.96 5.05 4.81
CA VAL A 39 -4.74 4.38 3.76
C VAL A 39 -4.23 2.96 3.48
N SER A 40 -2.99 2.64 3.86
CA SER A 40 -2.38 1.33 3.70
C SER A 40 -1.72 0.86 5.00
N ILE A 41 -1.69 -0.45 5.22
CA ILE A 41 -1.05 -1.05 6.40
C ILE A 41 0.46 -1.16 6.24
N VAL A 42 1.17 -1.05 7.37
CA VAL A 42 2.63 -1.07 7.40
C VAL A 42 3.14 -2.12 8.38
N THR A 43 3.91 -3.09 7.91
CA THR A 43 4.61 -4.04 8.78
C THR A 43 6.03 -4.30 8.29
N PRO A 44 6.96 -4.75 9.18
CA PRO A 44 8.31 -5.14 8.77
C PRO A 44 8.34 -6.46 8.00
N LYS A 45 7.21 -7.16 7.85
CA LYS A 45 7.12 -8.45 7.17
C LYS A 45 6.91 -8.26 5.66
N VAL A 46 7.38 -9.22 4.88
CA VAL A 46 7.10 -9.27 3.45
C VAL A 46 5.61 -9.52 3.19
N GLN A 47 5.12 -9.25 1.98
CA GLN A 47 3.71 -9.46 1.59
C GLN A 47 2.69 -8.74 2.51
N THR A 48 3.06 -7.56 3.03
CA THR A 48 2.15 -6.74 3.83
C THR A 48 0.96 -6.28 2.99
N THR A 49 1.21 -5.66 1.84
CA THR A 49 0.19 -5.28 0.86
C THR A 49 -0.12 -6.47 -0.04
N ARG A 50 -1.36 -6.90 -0.09
CA ARG A 50 -1.85 -7.99 -0.96
C ARG A 50 -2.80 -7.50 -2.03
N THR A 51 -3.46 -6.39 -1.80
CA THR A 51 -4.45 -5.77 -2.68
C THR A 51 -3.90 -4.46 -3.24
N LEU A 52 -4.41 -4.02 -4.38
CA LEU A 52 -4.17 -2.65 -4.83
C LEU A 52 -4.96 -1.70 -3.94
N ILE A 53 -4.27 -0.71 -3.40
CA ILE A 53 -4.88 0.38 -2.63
C ILE A 53 -4.58 1.68 -3.37
N ARG A 54 -5.61 2.49 -3.62
CA ARG A 54 -5.44 3.83 -4.17
C ARG A 54 -5.55 4.84 -3.06
N GLY A 55 -4.48 5.62 -2.88
CA GLY A 55 -4.47 6.79 -2.03
C GLY A 55 -4.57 8.04 -2.88
N ILE A 56 -5.43 8.96 -2.51
CA ILE A 56 -5.71 10.17 -3.26
C ILE A 56 -5.17 11.36 -2.48
N ALA A 57 -4.42 12.22 -3.14
CA ALA A 57 -3.92 13.44 -2.55
C ALA A 57 -4.03 14.60 -3.55
N ILE A 58 -4.25 15.79 -3.01
CA ILE A 58 -4.26 17.01 -3.79
C ILE A 58 -2.98 17.79 -3.50
N GLU A 59 -2.39 18.34 -4.56
CA GLU A 59 -1.25 19.24 -4.48
C GLU A 59 -1.46 20.38 -5.48
N GLY A 60 -1.82 21.57 -4.96
CA GLY A 60 -2.23 22.70 -5.79
C GLY A 60 -3.43 22.38 -6.68
N ALA A 61 -3.30 22.48 -7.99
CA ALA A 61 -4.34 22.14 -8.96
C ALA A 61 -4.31 20.67 -9.43
N ALA A 62 -3.42 19.85 -8.88
CA ALA A 62 -3.25 18.46 -9.28
C ALA A 62 -3.87 17.49 -8.27
N GLN A 63 -4.62 16.51 -8.78
CA GLN A 63 -5.05 15.31 -8.03
C GLN A 63 -4.13 14.16 -8.38
N LEU A 64 -3.45 13.61 -7.37
CA LEU A 64 -2.52 12.51 -7.48
C LEU A 64 -3.17 11.24 -6.95
N ILE A 65 -3.23 10.20 -7.77
CA ILE A 65 -3.81 8.90 -7.42
C ILE A 65 -2.65 7.91 -7.30
N PHE A 66 -2.19 7.70 -6.09
CA PHE A 66 -1.11 6.77 -5.79
C PHE A 66 -1.63 5.35 -5.71
N VAL A 67 -1.02 4.44 -6.45
CA VAL A 67 -1.36 3.01 -6.41
C VAL A 67 -0.31 2.28 -5.58
N ASP A 68 -0.69 1.86 -4.35
CA ASP A 68 0.14 0.96 -3.54
C ASP A 68 0.07 -0.45 -4.11
N THR A 69 1.21 -1.00 -4.45
CA THR A 69 1.30 -2.31 -5.06
C THR A 69 1.93 -3.32 -4.12
N PRO A 70 1.58 -4.61 -4.23
CA PRO A 70 2.38 -5.65 -3.61
C PRO A 70 3.87 -5.52 -3.96
N GLY A 71 4.74 -5.97 -3.07
CA GLY A 71 6.18 -6.00 -3.36
C GLY A 71 6.49 -6.95 -4.52
N ILE A 72 7.43 -6.56 -5.38
CA ILE A 72 7.92 -7.38 -6.49
C ILE A 72 9.10 -8.23 -5.98
N PHE A 73 8.98 -9.54 -6.11
CA PHE A 73 9.96 -10.53 -5.68
C PHE A 73 9.81 -11.82 -6.51
N SER A 74 10.72 -12.77 -6.36
CA SER A 74 10.61 -14.08 -7.02
C SER A 74 9.43 -14.90 -6.43
N PRO A 75 8.33 -15.13 -7.18
CA PRO A 75 7.14 -15.76 -6.65
C PRO A 75 7.32 -17.27 -6.46
N ARG A 76 6.84 -17.81 -5.33
CA ARG A 76 6.88 -19.25 -5.01
C ARG A 76 5.51 -19.91 -5.00
N ARG A 77 4.46 -19.19 -4.58
CA ARG A 77 3.09 -19.67 -4.45
C ARG A 77 2.20 -19.04 -5.53
N ARG A 78 1.02 -19.57 -5.75
CA ARG A 78 0.03 -19.01 -6.69
C ARG A 78 -0.33 -17.56 -6.31
N LEU A 79 -0.59 -17.30 -5.04
CA LEU A 79 -0.86 -15.96 -4.55
C LEU A 79 0.30 -14.98 -4.84
N ASP A 80 1.55 -15.42 -4.67
CA ASP A 80 2.71 -14.58 -4.97
C ASP A 80 2.74 -14.18 -6.46
N ARG A 81 2.43 -15.12 -7.37
CA ARG A 81 2.35 -14.85 -8.82
C ARG A 81 1.27 -13.82 -9.14
N ALA A 82 0.08 -13.95 -8.51
CA ALA A 82 -0.98 -12.97 -8.68
C ALA A 82 -0.57 -11.58 -8.20
N MET A 83 0.02 -11.49 -7.02
CA MET A 83 0.49 -10.24 -6.43
C MET A 83 1.54 -9.55 -7.32
N VAL A 84 2.55 -10.28 -7.78
CA VAL A 84 3.61 -9.75 -8.65
C VAL A 84 3.02 -9.35 -10.01
N GLY A 85 2.13 -10.16 -10.58
CA GLY A 85 1.44 -9.83 -11.83
C GLY A 85 0.62 -8.55 -11.72
N THR A 86 -0.12 -8.38 -10.63
CA THR A 86 -0.90 -7.18 -10.35
C THR A 86 -0.01 -5.94 -10.17
N ALA A 87 1.13 -6.09 -9.47
CA ALA A 87 2.10 -5.00 -9.33
C ALA A 87 2.64 -4.51 -10.68
N TRP A 88 2.96 -5.43 -11.60
CA TRP A 88 3.38 -5.07 -12.94
C TRP A 88 2.23 -4.53 -13.81
N GLY A 89 1.03 -5.10 -13.70
CA GLY A 89 -0.16 -4.60 -14.39
C GLY A 89 -0.43 -3.14 -14.09
N SER A 90 -0.32 -2.73 -12.82
CA SER A 90 -0.55 -1.35 -12.40
C SER A 90 0.39 -0.33 -13.07
N THR A 91 1.57 -0.76 -13.52
CA THR A 91 2.52 0.14 -14.21
C THR A 91 2.11 0.46 -15.64
N GLN A 92 1.28 -0.38 -16.27
CA GLN A 92 0.84 -0.17 -17.65
C GLN A 92 -0.24 0.90 -17.75
N ASP A 93 -1.07 1.00 -16.71
CA ASP A 93 -2.19 1.94 -16.64
C ASP A 93 -1.81 3.26 -15.91
N ALA A 94 -0.58 3.37 -15.41
CA ALA A 94 -0.11 4.56 -14.71
C ALA A 94 0.45 5.61 -15.68
N ASP A 95 0.32 6.88 -15.30
CA ASP A 95 0.98 8.01 -15.97
C ASP A 95 2.45 8.12 -15.58
N LEU A 96 2.75 7.81 -14.33
CA LEU A 96 4.09 7.82 -13.75
C LEU A 96 4.36 6.53 -12.96
N VAL A 97 5.59 6.07 -12.98
CA VAL A 97 6.05 4.92 -12.20
C VAL A 97 7.16 5.34 -11.25
N ALA A 98 6.96 5.15 -9.96
CA ALA A 98 7.98 5.41 -8.94
C ALA A 98 8.59 4.08 -8.46
N LEU A 99 9.86 3.85 -8.76
CA LEU A 99 10.63 2.74 -8.22
C LEU A 99 11.19 3.12 -6.85
N LEU A 100 10.68 2.50 -5.80
CA LEU A 100 11.21 2.64 -4.45
C LEU A 100 12.30 1.61 -4.18
N VAL A 101 13.44 2.11 -3.72
CA VAL A 101 14.59 1.29 -3.30
C VAL A 101 14.90 1.60 -1.84
N ASP A 102 15.05 0.56 -1.02
CA ASP A 102 15.56 0.68 0.35
C ASP A 102 17.06 1.01 0.29
N ALA A 103 17.41 2.27 0.55
CA ALA A 103 18.79 2.75 0.43
C ALA A 103 19.77 1.98 1.35
N LYS A 104 19.30 1.49 2.51
CA LYS A 104 20.12 0.71 3.44
C LYS A 104 20.45 -0.68 2.88
N LYS A 105 19.51 -1.32 2.18
CA LYS A 105 19.74 -2.63 1.55
C LYS A 105 20.54 -2.51 0.25
N GLY A 106 20.34 -1.40 -0.46
CA GLY A 106 20.99 -1.16 -1.73
C GLY A 106 20.43 -2.03 -2.86
N LEU A 107 21.28 -2.32 -3.84
CA LEU A 107 20.93 -3.12 -5.01
C LEU A 107 21.02 -4.61 -4.66
N THR A 108 19.87 -5.26 -4.51
CA THR A 108 19.72 -6.71 -4.31
C THR A 108 19.34 -7.41 -5.62
N GLU A 109 19.20 -8.74 -5.60
CA GLU A 109 18.76 -9.53 -6.75
C GLU A 109 17.33 -9.15 -7.17
N ASP A 110 16.46 -8.84 -6.21
CA ASP A 110 15.07 -8.40 -6.50
C ASP A 110 15.08 -7.03 -7.20
N GLU A 111 15.86 -6.04 -6.71
CA GLU A 111 15.98 -4.73 -7.37
C GLU A 111 16.58 -4.87 -8.78
N ASP A 112 17.58 -5.74 -8.97
CA ASP A 112 18.18 -5.97 -10.28
C ASP A 112 17.17 -6.59 -11.27
N ALA A 113 16.34 -7.52 -10.83
CA ALA A 113 15.27 -8.10 -11.63
C ALA A 113 14.20 -7.05 -11.99
N ILE A 114 13.83 -6.19 -11.04
CA ILE A 114 12.89 -5.09 -11.26
C ILE A 114 13.44 -4.12 -12.31
N LEU A 115 14.69 -3.70 -12.19
CA LEU A 115 15.34 -2.76 -13.11
C LEU A 115 15.35 -3.27 -14.56
N ARG A 116 15.61 -4.58 -14.76
CA ARG A 116 15.58 -5.18 -16.09
C ARG A 116 14.19 -5.09 -16.73
N THR A 117 13.14 -5.43 -15.99
CA THR A 117 11.76 -5.35 -16.49
C THR A 117 11.31 -3.91 -16.67
N LEU A 118 11.79 -3.00 -15.81
CA LEU A 118 11.44 -1.58 -15.86
C LEU A 118 11.94 -0.89 -17.15
N ALA A 119 12.98 -1.41 -17.79
CA ALA A 119 13.52 -0.86 -19.03
C ALA A 119 12.46 -0.82 -20.15
N ASP A 120 11.57 -1.81 -20.20
CA ASP A 120 10.54 -1.98 -21.25
C ASP A 120 9.23 -1.23 -20.94
N ILE A 121 9.10 -0.60 -19.78
CA ILE A 121 7.88 0.11 -19.38
C ILE A 121 7.84 1.50 -20.02
N ARG A 122 6.68 1.85 -20.62
CA ARG A 122 6.49 3.10 -21.35
C ARG A 122 6.37 4.36 -20.47
N PRO A 123 5.61 4.36 -19.36
CA PRO A 123 5.46 5.55 -18.52
C PRO A 123 6.79 6.13 -18.04
N SER A 124 6.78 7.43 -17.77
CA SER A 124 7.94 8.12 -17.17
C SER A 124 8.26 7.54 -15.79
N LYS A 125 9.54 7.27 -15.54
CA LYS A 125 10.04 6.58 -14.36
C LYS A 125 10.79 7.52 -13.44
N VAL A 126 10.53 7.40 -12.14
CA VAL A 126 11.22 8.14 -11.08
C VAL A 126 11.88 7.16 -10.13
N LEU A 127 13.13 7.40 -9.80
CA LEU A 127 13.85 6.66 -8.76
C LEU A 127 13.62 7.32 -7.41
N VAL A 128 13.18 6.56 -6.42
CA VAL A 128 12.97 7.03 -5.05
C VAL A 128 13.83 6.19 -4.11
N LEU A 129 14.94 6.76 -3.65
CA LEU A 129 15.79 6.17 -2.63
C LEU A 129 15.18 6.48 -1.27
N ASN A 130 14.60 5.48 -0.63
CA ASN A 130 13.92 5.60 0.65
C ASN A 130 14.80 5.13 1.81
N LYS A 131 14.49 5.58 3.02
CA LYS A 131 15.23 5.28 4.27
C LYS A 131 16.64 5.85 4.27
N VAL A 132 16.79 7.04 3.72
CA VAL A 132 18.10 7.73 3.64
C VAL A 132 18.64 8.12 5.02
N ASP A 133 17.77 8.15 6.03
CA ASP A 133 18.10 8.31 7.43
C ASP A 133 18.94 7.15 8.01
N LEU A 134 19.00 6.01 7.30
CA LEU A 134 19.70 4.79 7.73
C LEU A 134 21.00 4.52 6.98
N ILE A 135 21.49 5.46 6.15
CA ILE A 135 22.68 5.31 5.31
C ILE A 135 23.51 6.61 5.30
N ASP A 136 24.83 6.48 5.16
CA ASP A 136 25.69 7.65 4.99
C ASP A 136 25.62 8.25 3.56
N LYS A 137 25.92 9.56 3.44
CA LYS A 137 25.81 10.29 2.18
C LYS A 137 26.69 9.74 1.06
N ARG A 138 27.88 9.20 1.36
CA ARG A 138 28.79 8.69 0.32
C ARG A 138 28.26 7.40 -0.27
N ALA A 139 27.80 6.48 0.58
CA ALA A 139 27.18 5.24 0.13
C ALA A 139 25.89 5.52 -0.66
N LEU A 140 25.11 6.53 -0.25
CA LEU A 140 23.91 6.95 -0.97
C LEU A 140 24.22 7.46 -2.39
N LEU A 141 25.23 8.30 -2.55
CA LEU A 141 25.66 8.79 -3.87
C LEU A 141 26.15 7.65 -4.78
N THR A 142 26.94 6.72 -4.22
CA THR A 142 27.41 5.54 -4.96
C THR A 142 26.23 4.65 -5.40
N LEU A 143 25.24 4.45 -4.54
CA LEU A 143 24.03 3.69 -4.87
C LEU A 143 23.23 4.38 -5.97
N THR A 144 23.05 5.70 -5.87
CA THR A 144 22.35 6.52 -6.85
C THR A 144 22.96 6.35 -8.23
N GLN A 145 24.29 6.46 -8.33
CA GLN A 145 25.00 6.27 -9.59
C GLN A 145 24.76 4.86 -10.17
N LYS A 146 24.95 3.81 -9.37
CA LYS A 146 24.76 2.42 -9.80
C LYS A 146 23.36 2.14 -10.34
N LEU A 147 22.32 2.75 -9.77
CA LEU A 147 20.94 2.58 -10.20
C LEU A 147 20.64 3.35 -11.49
N ASN A 148 21.15 4.59 -11.61
CA ASN A 148 20.99 5.41 -12.82
C ASN A 148 21.79 4.85 -14.00
N ASP A 149 22.89 4.13 -13.77
CA ASP A 149 23.64 3.43 -14.83
C ASP A 149 22.87 2.23 -15.40
N ARG A 150 21.86 1.71 -14.69
CA ARG A 150 21.08 0.52 -15.09
C ARG A 150 19.74 0.82 -15.74
N ALA A 151 19.15 1.96 -15.45
CA ALA A 151 17.88 2.38 -16.02
C ALA A 151 17.80 3.91 -16.10
N THR A 152 17.07 4.41 -17.10
CA THR A 152 16.83 5.83 -17.26
C THR A 152 15.66 6.29 -16.41
N PHE A 153 15.88 7.29 -15.57
CA PHE A 153 14.88 7.91 -14.74
C PHE A 153 14.74 9.39 -15.10
N ALA A 154 13.52 9.91 -15.08
CA ALA A 154 13.24 11.33 -15.30
C ALA A 154 13.74 12.19 -14.14
N ALA A 155 13.73 11.64 -12.92
CA ALA A 155 14.23 12.27 -11.70
C ALA A 155 14.64 11.21 -10.67
N THR A 156 15.49 11.61 -9.72
CA THR A 156 15.89 10.80 -8.57
C THR A 156 15.64 11.58 -7.30
N PHE A 157 14.90 10.99 -6.35
CA PHE A 157 14.61 11.56 -5.05
C PHE A 157 15.23 10.73 -3.95
N MET A 158 15.67 11.41 -2.90
CA MET A 158 16.24 10.84 -1.70
C MET A 158 15.32 11.21 -0.53
N ILE A 159 14.65 10.22 0.07
CA ILE A 159 13.61 10.48 1.05
C ILE A 159 13.74 9.59 2.28
N SER A 160 13.12 10.01 3.36
CA SER A 160 12.70 9.14 4.46
C SER A 160 11.17 9.22 4.58
N ALA A 161 10.48 8.21 4.06
CA ALA A 161 9.02 8.14 4.13
C ALA A 161 8.51 8.09 5.58
N LEU A 162 9.34 7.62 6.52
CA LEU A 162 8.99 7.53 7.94
C LEU A 162 9.03 8.90 8.64
N SER A 163 10.04 9.71 8.36
CA SER A 163 10.16 11.07 8.93
C SER A 163 9.48 12.16 8.10
N GLY A 164 9.10 11.86 6.85
CA GLY A 164 8.55 12.84 5.90
C GLY A 164 9.60 13.64 5.13
N ASP A 165 10.90 13.42 5.40
CA ASP A 165 11.98 14.14 4.75
C ASP A 165 12.01 13.86 3.24
N GLY A 166 12.04 14.91 2.40
CA GLY A 166 12.02 14.85 0.94
C GLY A 166 10.67 14.40 0.31
N VAL A 167 9.65 14.04 1.11
CA VAL A 167 8.34 13.60 0.59
C VAL A 167 7.57 14.74 -0.06
N GLY A 168 7.66 15.95 0.48
CA GLY A 168 7.02 17.15 -0.09
C GLY A 168 7.54 17.48 -1.48
N ASP A 169 8.86 17.46 -1.68
CA ASP A 169 9.48 17.72 -2.99
C ASP A 169 9.07 16.67 -4.03
N LEU A 170 9.02 15.39 -3.61
CA LEU A 170 8.54 14.30 -4.45
C LEU A 170 7.06 14.51 -4.85
N LYS A 171 6.19 14.89 -3.90
CA LYS A 171 4.77 15.16 -4.16
C LYS A 171 4.58 16.30 -5.14
N THR A 172 5.30 17.40 -4.93
CA THR A 172 5.28 18.58 -5.82
C THR A 172 5.76 18.22 -7.23
N TRP A 173 6.79 17.38 -7.33
CA TRP A 173 7.27 16.90 -8.63
C TRP A 173 6.19 16.08 -9.36
N PHE A 174 5.53 15.14 -8.68
CA PHE A 174 4.42 14.39 -9.28
C PHE A 174 3.32 15.32 -9.78
N ALA A 175 2.91 16.31 -8.97
CA ALA A 175 1.87 17.27 -9.34
C ALA A 175 2.21 18.05 -10.62
N ALA A 176 3.48 18.35 -10.85
CA ALA A 176 3.94 19.03 -12.05
C ALA A 176 4.00 18.13 -13.29
N HIS A 177 4.07 16.78 -13.11
CA HIS A 177 4.33 15.84 -14.21
C HIS A 177 3.14 14.93 -14.57
N VAL A 178 2.08 14.84 -13.74
CA VAL A 178 0.84 14.18 -14.16
C VAL A 178 0.16 14.96 -15.28
N PRO A 179 -0.60 14.32 -16.19
CA PRO A 179 -1.20 14.96 -17.34
C PRO A 179 -2.23 16.04 -16.95
N PRO A 180 -2.48 17.06 -17.80
CA PRO A 180 -3.64 17.91 -17.67
C PRO A 180 -4.93 17.09 -17.80
N GLY A 181 -5.89 17.33 -16.93
CA GLY A 181 -7.15 16.61 -16.93
C GLY A 181 -8.05 16.97 -15.76
N PRO A 182 -9.33 16.58 -15.81
CA PRO A 182 -10.25 16.77 -14.70
C PRO A 182 -9.90 15.82 -13.55
N TRP A 183 -10.23 16.23 -12.33
CA TRP A 183 -10.14 15.35 -11.17
C TRP A 183 -11.14 14.19 -11.30
N LEU A 184 -10.70 13.00 -10.93
CA LEU A 184 -11.48 11.76 -11.04
C LEU A 184 -12.24 11.43 -9.75
N TYR A 185 -11.80 11.97 -8.61
CA TYR A 185 -12.39 11.76 -7.29
C TYR A 185 -12.78 13.08 -6.65
N PRO A 186 -13.79 13.10 -5.75
CA PRO A 186 -14.09 14.26 -4.92
C PRO A 186 -12.86 14.78 -4.15
N GLU A 187 -12.84 16.08 -3.85
CA GLU A 187 -11.71 16.75 -3.20
C GLU A 187 -11.41 16.20 -1.80
N ASP A 188 -12.42 15.76 -1.08
CA ASP A 188 -12.34 15.20 0.27
C ASP A 188 -12.09 13.69 0.31
N GLN A 189 -12.04 13.03 -0.86
CA GLN A 189 -11.80 11.58 -0.91
C GLN A 189 -10.31 11.25 -0.86
N ILE A 190 -9.89 10.52 0.18
CA ILE A 190 -8.50 10.14 0.44
C ILE A 190 -8.12 8.73 -0.05
N SER A 191 -9.11 7.88 -0.32
CA SER A 191 -8.93 6.52 -0.83
C SER A 191 -10.18 6.04 -1.56
N ASP A 192 -10.03 5.09 -2.48
CA ASP A 192 -11.14 4.38 -3.12
C ASP A 192 -11.49 3.07 -2.40
N ALA A 193 -10.69 2.65 -1.41
CA ALA A 193 -10.95 1.45 -0.64
C ALA A 193 -12.13 1.66 0.33
N PRO A 194 -13.12 0.74 0.37
CA PRO A 194 -14.18 0.80 1.36
C PRO A 194 -13.62 0.75 2.79
N LEU A 195 -14.21 1.52 3.72
CA LEU A 195 -13.79 1.53 5.13
C LEU A 195 -13.79 0.14 5.78
N ARG A 196 -14.72 -0.73 5.38
CA ARG A 196 -14.75 -2.11 5.86
C ARG A 196 -13.54 -2.94 5.41
N GLN A 197 -12.97 -2.65 4.25
CA GLN A 197 -11.74 -3.27 3.76
C GLN A 197 -10.53 -2.73 4.54
N LEU A 198 -10.45 -1.42 4.74
CA LEU A 198 -9.40 -0.80 5.55
C LEU A 198 -9.39 -1.36 6.98
N ALA A 199 -10.57 -1.54 7.59
CA ALA A 199 -10.69 -2.15 8.92
C ALA A 199 -10.20 -3.61 8.96
N ALA A 200 -10.47 -4.41 7.92
CA ALA A 200 -9.95 -5.78 7.81
C ALA A 200 -8.42 -5.77 7.67
N GLU A 201 -7.87 -4.88 6.87
CA GLU A 201 -6.43 -4.70 6.70
C GLU A 201 -5.74 -4.25 8.00
N ILE A 202 -6.33 -3.30 8.74
CA ILE A 202 -5.81 -2.89 10.06
C ILE A 202 -5.76 -4.08 11.02
N THR A 203 -6.80 -4.91 11.07
CA THR A 203 -6.78 -6.13 11.89
C THR A 203 -5.71 -7.11 11.41
N ARG A 204 -5.52 -7.26 10.09
CA ARG A 204 -4.47 -8.09 9.50
C ARG A 204 -3.07 -7.55 9.84
N GLU A 205 -2.88 -6.23 9.89
CA GLU A 205 -1.63 -5.61 10.39
C GLU A 205 -1.31 -6.07 11.81
N LYS A 206 -2.29 -6.03 12.73
CA LYS A 206 -2.07 -6.47 14.13
C LYS A 206 -1.77 -7.97 14.23
N LEU A 207 -2.38 -8.79 13.36
CA LEU A 207 -2.01 -10.19 13.21
C LEU A 207 -0.54 -10.34 12.77
N TYR A 208 -0.13 -9.60 11.73
CA TYR A 208 1.23 -9.63 11.21
C TYR A 208 2.27 -9.20 12.23
N LEU A 209 1.99 -8.18 13.01
CA LEU A 209 2.90 -7.69 14.05
C LEU A 209 3.07 -8.70 15.20
N ARG A 210 2.03 -9.47 15.52
CA ARG A 210 2.01 -10.35 16.68
C ARG A 210 2.36 -11.80 16.37
N LEU A 211 2.02 -12.28 15.18
CA LEU A 211 2.28 -13.67 14.79
C LEU A 211 3.65 -13.81 14.14
N HIS A 212 4.24 -15.00 14.24
CA HIS A 212 5.58 -15.28 13.75
C HIS A 212 5.58 -16.39 12.70
N GLN A 213 6.73 -16.62 12.07
CA GLN A 213 6.95 -17.65 11.05
C GLN A 213 5.98 -17.52 9.86
N GLU A 214 5.40 -18.62 9.38
CA GLU A 214 4.53 -18.72 8.21
C GLU A 214 3.08 -18.27 8.47
N LEU A 215 2.67 -18.19 9.73
CA LEU A 215 1.27 -17.98 10.10
C LEU A 215 0.66 -16.67 9.56
N PRO A 216 1.38 -15.52 9.56
CA PRO A 216 0.86 -14.31 8.93
C PRO A 216 0.48 -14.51 7.46
N TYR A 217 1.29 -15.26 6.71
CA TYR A 217 1.11 -15.48 5.28
C TYR A 217 -0.02 -16.47 4.95
N GLN A 218 -0.42 -17.27 5.92
CA GLN A 218 -1.48 -18.28 5.85
C GLN A 218 -2.76 -17.84 6.56
N SER A 219 -2.92 -16.54 6.79
CA SER A 219 -4.12 -15.96 7.39
C SER A 219 -4.66 -14.81 6.57
N THR A 220 -5.98 -14.63 6.61
CA THR A 220 -6.67 -13.47 6.06
C THR A 220 -7.75 -12.99 7.01
N VAL A 221 -8.21 -11.75 6.83
CA VAL A 221 -9.27 -11.14 7.64
C VAL A 221 -10.35 -10.62 6.73
N GLU A 222 -11.60 -10.91 7.08
CA GLU A 222 -12.77 -10.41 6.38
C GLU A 222 -13.68 -9.68 7.33
N THR A 223 -14.30 -8.60 6.86
CA THR A 223 -15.32 -7.89 7.60
C THR A 223 -16.71 -8.44 7.22
N ASP A 224 -17.31 -9.23 8.11
CA ASP A 224 -18.63 -9.85 7.90
C ASP A 224 -19.75 -8.82 8.08
N VAL A 225 -19.68 -8.03 9.17
CA VAL A 225 -20.70 -7.04 9.55
C VAL A 225 -20.07 -5.68 9.72
N TRP A 226 -20.72 -4.68 9.13
CA TRP A 226 -20.47 -3.26 9.35
C TRP A 226 -21.80 -2.58 9.59
N LYS A 227 -22.02 -2.05 10.79
CA LYS A 227 -23.28 -1.44 11.17
C LYS A 227 -23.05 -0.18 12.01
N GLU A 228 -23.51 0.93 11.50
CA GLU A 228 -23.59 2.19 12.26
C GLU A 228 -24.71 2.09 13.30
N LEU A 229 -24.43 2.49 14.51
CA LEU A 229 -25.36 2.48 15.64
C LEU A 229 -25.93 3.88 15.88
N ARG A 230 -27.04 3.95 16.61
CA ARG A 230 -27.76 5.22 16.85
C ARG A 230 -26.96 6.24 17.68
N ASP A 231 -25.97 5.78 18.42
CA ASP A 231 -25.09 6.60 19.25
C ASP A 231 -23.86 7.12 18.49
N GLY A 232 -23.79 6.91 17.17
CA GLY A 232 -22.68 7.31 16.32
C GLY A 232 -21.49 6.34 16.36
N SER A 233 -21.55 5.25 17.11
CA SER A 233 -20.53 4.21 17.10
C SER A 233 -20.73 3.22 15.95
N VAL A 234 -19.66 2.48 15.58
CA VAL A 234 -19.71 1.46 14.52
C VAL A 234 -19.47 0.08 15.12
N ARG A 235 -20.40 -0.84 14.87
CA ARG A 235 -20.24 -2.26 15.18
C ARG A 235 -19.63 -2.98 14.00
N ILE A 236 -18.49 -3.64 14.24
CA ILE A 236 -17.72 -4.38 13.23
C ILE A 236 -17.54 -5.81 13.72
N GLU A 237 -17.92 -6.79 12.87
CA GLU A 237 -17.60 -8.20 13.12
C GLU A 237 -16.68 -8.68 12.02
N GLN A 238 -15.58 -9.33 12.40
CA GLN A 238 -14.57 -9.82 11.47
C GLN A 238 -14.25 -11.28 11.75
N THR A 239 -14.01 -12.02 10.66
CA THR A 239 -13.51 -13.39 10.74
C THR A 239 -12.06 -13.44 10.26
N ILE A 240 -11.20 -13.98 11.11
CA ILE A 240 -9.82 -14.34 10.79
C ILE A 240 -9.84 -15.79 10.31
N TYR A 241 -9.46 -16.00 9.05
CA TYR A 241 -9.32 -17.33 8.48
C TYR A 241 -7.89 -17.81 8.57
N VAL A 242 -7.72 -19.07 8.93
CA VAL A 242 -6.45 -19.78 8.98
C VAL A 242 -6.61 -21.15 8.32
N GLU A 243 -5.52 -21.78 7.87
CA GLU A 243 -5.58 -23.04 7.13
C GLU A 243 -5.77 -24.28 8.03
N ARG A 244 -5.33 -24.22 9.30
CA ARG A 244 -5.27 -25.41 10.18
C ARG A 244 -5.69 -25.08 11.61
N GLU A 245 -6.20 -26.09 12.32
CA GLU A 245 -6.60 -25.95 13.72
C GLU A 245 -5.44 -25.59 14.68
N SER A 246 -4.21 -26.04 14.38
CA SER A 246 -3.01 -25.64 15.12
C SER A 246 -2.76 -24.12 15.03
N GLN A 247 -2.98 -23.53 13.88
CA GLN A 247 -2.86 -22.09 13.65
C GLN A 247 -3.96 -21.31 14.37
N ARG A 248 -5.20 -21.83 14.37
CA ARG A 248 -6.31 -21.24 15.13
C ARG A 248 -5.98 -21.14 16.62
N LYS A 249 -5.41 -22.21 17.20
CA LYS A 249 -4.96 -22.22 18.61
C LYS A 249 -3.91 -21.14 18.88
N ILE A 250 -2.98 -20.90 17.95
CA ILE A 250 -1.94 -19.87 18.08
C ILE A 250 -2.55 -18.47 18.02
N VAL A 251 -3.48 -18.22 17.07
CA VAL A 251 -4.17 -16.92 16.94
C VAL A 251 -5.00 -16.61 18.18
N LEU A 252 -5.70 -17.59 18.73
CA LEU A 252 -6.45 -17.44 19.98
C LEU A 252 -5.52 -17.18 21.16
N GLY A 253 -4.44 -17.93 21.24
CA GLY A 253 -3.50 -17.93 22.35
C GLY A 253 -4.06 -18.56 23.63
N LYS A 254 -3.23 -18.62 24.69
CA LYS A 254 -3.63 -19.20 25.97
C LYS A 254 -4.82 -18.40 26.55
N ALA A 255 -5.93 -19.10 26.81
CA ALA A 255 -7.17 -18.50 27.32
C ALA A 255 -7.68 -17.25 26.52
N GLY A 256 -7.43 -17.23 25.20
CA GLY A 256 -7.88 -16.12 24.35
C GLY A 256 -7.06 -14.83 24.47
N GLN A 257 -5.93 -14.84 25.16
CA GLN A 257 -5.14 -13.61 25.41
C GLN A 257 -4.57 -12.99 24.13
N ALA A 258 -4.17 -13.79 23.14
CA ALA A 258 -3.59 -13.27 21.89
C ALA A 258 -4.65 -12.56 21.05
N ILE A 259 -5.79 -13.20 20.83
CA ILE A 259 -6.89 -12.59 20.06
C ILE A 259 -7.46 -11.34 20.75
N LYS A 260 -7.54 -11.33 22.08
CA LYS A 260 -7.97 -10.16 22.87
C LYS A 260 -7.02 -8.98 22.66
N ALA A 261 -5.71 -9.21 22.68
CA ALA A 261 -4.73 -8.14 22.47
C ALA A 261 -4.71 -7.65 21.00
N ILE A 262 -4.88 -8.55 20.03
CA ILE A 262 -5.05 -8.20 18.61
C ILE A 262 -6.30 -7.31 18.44
N GLY A 263 -7.43 -7.73 18.99
CA GLY A 263 -8.69 -7.01 18.91
C GLY A 263 -8.64 -5.63 19.57
N ALA A 264 -7.97 -5.51 20.72
CA ALA A 264 -7.80 -4.22 21.40
C ALA A 264 -6.97 -3.23 20.57
N ALA A 265 -5.84 -3.68 19.99
CA ALA A 265 -4.99 -2.86 19.13
C ALA A 265 -5.69 -2.51 17.81
N ALA A 266 -6.35 -3.48 17.18
CA ALA A 266 -7.08 -3.24 15.94
C ALA A 266 -8.24 -2.25 16.15
N ARG A 267 -9.01 -2.40 17.22
CA ARG A 267 -10.12 -1.49 17.54
C ARG A 267 -9.66 -0.05 17.70
N ALA A 268 -8.52 0.18 18.35
CA ALA A 268 -7.98 1.53 18.54
C ALA A 268 -7.63 2.18 17.21
N ASP A 269 -6.86 1.49 16.36
CA ASP A 269 -6.45 2.02 15.06
C ASP A 269 -7.64 2.15 14.08
N ILE A 270 -8.62 1.23 14.14
CA ILE A 270 -9.83 1.35 13.30
C ILE A 270 -10.64 2.57 13.75
N ALA A 271 -10.82 2.78 15.06
CA ALA A 271 -11.57 3.93 15.58
C ALA A 271 -10.92 5.26 15.15
N GLU A 272 -9.60 5.33 15.13
CA GLU A 272 -8.85 6.47 14.62
C GLU A 272 -9.09 6.67 13.12
N ALA A 273 -9.01 5.59 12.33
CA ALA A 273 -9.14 5.65 10.87
C ALA A 273 -10.57 5.99 10.40
N VAL A 274 -11.60 5.61 11.16
CA VAL A 274 -13.02 5.90 10.82
C VAL A 274 -13.58 7.12 11.55
N GLU A 275 -12.80 7.72 12.46
CA GLU A 275 -13.18 8.89 13.27
C GLU A 275 -14.45 8.67 14.14
N HIS A 276 -14.73 7.42 14.46
CA HIS A 276 -15.89 7.02 15.26
C HIS A 276 -15.52 5.99 16.33
N PRO A 277 -16.24 5.91 17.46
CA PRO A 277 -16.08 4.82 18.41
C PRO A 277 -16.42 3.48 17.75
N VAL A 278 -15.61 2.44 18.00
CA VAL A 278 -15.74 1.13 17.36
C VAL A 278 -15.97 0.02 18.36
N HIS A 279 -16.94 -0.84 18.09
CA HIS A 279 -17.16 -2.13 18.75
C HIS A 279 -16.71 -3.25 17.82
N LEU A 280 -15.50 -3.78 18.07
CA LEU A 280 -14.90 -4.82 17.23
C LEU A 280 -15.06 -6.21 17.86
N PHE A 281 -15.60 -7.14 17.07
CA PHE A 281 -15.75 -8.56 17.41
C PHE A 281 -14.94 -9.40 16.43
N LEU A 282 -14.06 -10.26 16.96
CA LEU A 282 -13.19 -11.11 16.16
C LEU A 282 -13.56 -12.58 16.32
N HIS A 283 -13.73 -13.28 15.22
CA HIS A 283 -13.91 -14.73 15.15
C HIS A 283 -12.70 -15.35 14.45
N VAL A 284 -12.35 -16.59 14.82
CA VAL A 284 -11.26 -17.34 14.15
C VAL A 284 -11.84 -18.64 13.62
N LYS A 285 -11.77 -18.82 12.31
CA LYS A 285 -12.27 -20.01 11.61
C LYS A 285 -11.15 -20.71 10.84
N VAL A 286 -11.22 -22.02 10.76
CA VAL A 286 -10.34 -22.82 9.90
C VAL A 286 -11.00 -22.95 8.54
N ARG A 287 -10.27 -22.62 7.46
CA ARG A 287 -10.67 -22.84 6.07
C ARG A 287 -9.45 -23.31 5.28
N GLU A 288 -9.39 -24.60 5.05
CA GLU A 288 -8.32 -25.22 4.26
C GLU A 288 -8.34 -24.70 2.82
N GLY A 289 -7.16 -24.47 2.25
CA GLY A 289 -7.01 -24.05 0.85
C GLY A 289 -7.55 -22.66 0.51
N TRP A 290 -7.77 -21.78 1.48
CA TRP A 290 -8.30 -20.43 1.19
C TRP A 290 -7.41 -19.64 0.23
N GLY A 291 -6.10 -19.93 0.20
CA GLY A 291 -5.15 -19.30 -0.71
C GLY A 291 -5.26 -19.75 -2.17
N ASP A 292 -6.09 -20.75 -2.48
CA ASP A 292 -6.36 -21.26 -3.83
C ASP A 292 -7.82 -21.04 -4.27
N ASP A 293 -8.60 -20.26 -3.50
CA ASP A 293 -10.00 -19.94 -3.79
C ASP A 293 -10.10 -18.73 -4.74
N PRO A 294 -10.56 -18.90 -5.99
CA PRO A 294 -10.63 -17.81 -6.98
C PRO A 294 -11.50 -16.63 -6.55
N GLU A 295 -12.52 -16.85 -5.69
CA GLU A 295 -13.41 -15.79 -5.20
C GLU A 295 -12.63 -14.79 -4.34
N ARG A 296 -11.70 -15.30 -3.54
CA ARG A 296 -10.83 -14.45 -2.70
C ARG A 296 -9.86 -13.60 -3.50
N TYR A 297 -9.36 -14.12 -4.61
CA TYR A 297 -8.52 -13.31 -5.50
C TYR A 297 -9.32 -12.12 -6.05
N ARG A 298 -10.58 -12.34 -6.44
CA ARG A 298 -11.46 -11.24 -6.88
C ARG A 298 -11.74 -10.23 -5.78
N GLU A 299 -12.01 -10.69 -4.54
CA GLU A 299 -12.18 -9.81 -3.38
C GLU A 299 -10.94 -8.97 -3.07
N MET A 300 -9.75 -9.52 -3.30
CA MET A 300 -8.48 -8.82 -3.18
C MET A 300 -8.14 -7.96 -4.40
N GLY A 301 -8.95 -7.94 -5.45
CA GLY A 301 -8.65 -7.27 -6.70
C GLY A 301 -7.48 -7.91 -7.47
N LEU A 302 -7.20 -9.20 -7.23
CA LEU A 302 -6.15 -9.95 -7.90
C LEU A 302 -6.72 -10.84 -9.01
N GLU A 303 -5.98 -10.97 -10.10
CA GLU A 303 -6.29 -11.98 -11.12
C GLU A 303 -5.88 -13.37 -10.62
N PHE A 304 -6.77 -14.34 -10.79
CA PHE A 304 -6.45 -15.73 -10.47
C PHE A 304 -5.50 -16.27 -11.55
N PRO A 305 -4.24 -16.66 -11.22
CA PRO A 305 -3.29 -17.11 -12.21
C PRO A 305 -3.77 -18.40 -12.86
N LYS A 306 -3.80 -18.44 -14.18
CA LYS A 306 -3.94 -19.68 -14.96
C LYS A 306 -2.68 -20.52 -14.71
N GLU A 307 -2.83 -21.84 -14.63
CA GLU A 307 -1.72 -22.78 -14.41
C GLU A 307 -0.60 -22.61 -15.42
#